data_3734e8fda98187a6ab633f21f2ff329d
#
_entry.id   3734e8fda98187a6ab633f21f2ff329d
#
_cell.length_a   1.000
_cell.length_b   1.000
_cell.length_c   1.000
_cell.angle_alpha   90.00
_cell.angle_beta   90.00
_cell.angle_gamma   90.00
#
_symmetry.space_group_name_H-M   'P 1'
#
loop_
_entity.id
_entity.type
_entity.pdbx_description
1 polymer ?
#
loop_
_entity_poly.entity_id
_entity_poly.type
_entity_poly.pdbx_seq_one_letter_code
_entity_poly.pdbx_strand_id
1 'polypeptide(L)'
;MVGMVLYNPGRTSNYPEDPPEKDLRFHYLGGGNEVGNVGIMLENPKQNKLILDYGLAPTHPPKYPSEAPNVKNAIITHSHVDHLGMAPWLCSNYNTTLHGTELTSKISHLMWNDCYKISSIEKYPLPWDKRDIDTAMNSWKTHNFENQWNQDDWKL
;
A
#
# COMPACT_ATOMS: atom_id res chain seq x y z
N MET A 1 -14.29 -11.85 16.08
CA MET A 1 -13.59 -10.83 16.92
C MET A 1 -12.34 -10.44 16.14
N VAL A 2 -12.19 -9.17 15.75
CA VAL A 2 -11.05 -8.70 14.95
C VAL A 2 -9.96 -8.27 15.94
N GLY A 3 -8.87 -9.03 16.00
CA GLY A 3 -7.72 -8.69 16.83
C GLY A 3 -6.78 -7.75 16.09
N MET A 4 -6.53 -6.58 16.65
CA MET A 4 -5.59 -5.60 16.12
C MET A 4 -4.20 -5.85 16.70
N VAL A 5 -3.24 -6.21 15.86
CA VAL A 5 -1.84 -6.39 16.26
C VAL A 5 -1.01 -5.22 15.76
N LEU A 6 -0.47 -4.42 16.66
CA LEU A 6 0.49 -3.35 16.34
C LEU A 6 1.89 -3.96 16.24
N TYR A 7 2.49 -3.93 15.05
CA TYR A 7 3.88 -4.35 14.85
C TYR A 7 4.84 -3.28 15.38
N ASN A 8 5.62 -3.63 16.40
CA ASN A 8 6.70 -2.79 16.92
C ASN A 8 8.02 -3.60 16.92
N PRO A 9 8.98 -3.28 16.05
CA PRO A 9 10.22 -4.06 15.89
C PRO A 9 11.22 -3.97 17.07
N GLY A 10 10.90 -3.29 18.17
CA GLY A 10 11.81 -3.01 19.27
C GLY A 10 11.43 -3.55 20.65
N ARG A 11 10.35 -4.32 20.80
CA ARG A 11 9.97 -4.89 22.10
C ARG A 11 10.08 -6.42 22.12
N THR A 12 10.99 -6.91 22.96
CA THR A 12 11.01 -8.33 23.38
C THR A 12 9.75 -8.62 24.19
N SER A 13 8.95 -9.45 23.63
CA SER A 13 7.81 -10.27 24.05
C SER A 13 7.36 -10.24 25.52
N ASN A 14 6.12 -9.80 25.69
CA ASN A 14 5.09 -10.45 26.48
C ASN A 14 3.76 -10.32 25.69
N TYR A 15 3.74 -10.89 24.48
CA TYR A 15 2.51 -11.02 23.71
C TYR A 15 1.80 -12.30 24.14
N PRO A 16 0.44 -12.28 24.26
CA PRO A 16 -0.32 -13.51 24.41
C PRO A 16 -0.01 -14.44 23.24
N GLU A 17 -0.11 -15.74 23.47
CA GLU A 17 0.07 -16.81 22.48
C GLU A 17 -0.52 -16.44 21.13
N ASP A 18 0.14 -16.84 20.05
CA ASP A 18 -0.29 -16.58 18.68
C ASP A 18 -1.82 -16.74 18.55
N PRO A 19 -2.52 -15.74 17.97
CA PRO A 19 -3.95 -15.84 17.79
C PRO A 19 -4.26 -17.11 17.00
N PRO A 20 -5.39 -17.77 17.28
CA PRO A 20 -5.77 -19.00 16.60
C PRO A 20 -5.72 -18.80 15.08
N GLU A 21 -5.23 -19.79 14.34
CA GLU A 21 -4.98 -19.80 12.89
C GLU A 21 -6.17 -19.37 11.98
N LYS A 22 -7.25 -18.89 12.55
CA LYS A 22 -8.51 -18.54 11.87
C LYS A 22 -8.76 -17.04 11.76
N ASP A 23 -7.88 -16.18 12.25
CA ASP A 23 -8.14 -14.76 12.33
C ASP A 23 -7.47 -13.98 11.19
N LEU A 24 -8.18 -12.96 10.71
CA LEU A 24 -7.64 -11.94 9.83
C LEU A 24 -6.69 -11.04 10.65
N ARG A 25 -5.46 -10.88 10.19
CA ARG A 25 -4.44 -10.04 10.82
C ARG A 25 -4.30 -8.72 10.07
N PHE A 26 -4.13 -7.63 10.82
CA PHE A 26 -3.88 -6.29 10.32
C PHE A 26 -2.48 -5.85 10.74
N HIS A 27 -1.67 -5.42 9.78
CA HIS A 27 -0.35 -4.89 10.02
C HIS A 27 -0.30 -3.44 9.52
N TYR A 28 -0.01 -2.50 10.40
CA TYR A 28 0.19 -1.11 10.01
C TYR A 28 1.64 -0.92 9.56
N LEU A 29 1.82 -0.63 8.28
CA LEU A 29 3.12 -0.30 7.70
C LEU A 29 3.40 1.20 7.81
N GLY A 30 2.36 2.02 7.84
CA GLY A 30 2.42 3.47 8.05
C GLY A 30 1.04 4.04 8.37
N GLY A 31 0.99 5.29 8.82
CA GLY A 31 -0.25 6.00 9.13
C GLY A 31 -0.97 5.54 10.41
N GLY A 32 -0.39 4.62 11.19
CA GLY A 32 -1.05 4.07 12.39
C GLY A 32 -1.11 5.04 13.58
N ASN A 33 -0.13 5.92 13.70
CA ASN A 33 -0.02 6.91 14.77
C ASN A 33 0.45 8.30 14.28
N GLU A 34 0.42 8.50 12.98
CA GLU A 34 0.77 9.75 12.31
C GLU A 34 -0.14 9.97 11.11
N VAL A 35 -0.18 11.19 10.58
CA VAL A 35 -0.93 11.54 9.37
C VAL A 35 -0.04 11.36 8.14
N GLY A 36 -0.59 10.76 7.09
CA GLY A 36 0.13 10.48 5.84
C GLY A 36 0.78 9.10 5.83
N ASN A 37 1.53 8.80 4.77
CA ASN A 37 2.22 7.52 4.52
C ASN A 37 1.40 6.28 4.89
N VAL A 38 0.11 6.29 4.54
CA VAL A 38 -0.82 5.20 4.87
C VAL A 38 -0.36 3.89 4.21
N GLY A 39 -0.31 2.83 5.00
CA GLY A 39 -0.01 1.49 4.52
C GLY A 39 -0.58 0.47 5.49
N ILE A 40 -1.53 -0.32 5.04
CA ILE A 40 -2.15 -1.38 5.84
C ILE A 40 -2.01 -2.70 5.08
N MET A 41 -1.44 -3.70 5.73
CA MET A 41 -1.41 -5.04 5.17
C MET A 41 -2.39 -5.93 5.91
N LEU A 42 -3.23 -6.61 5.16
CA LEU A 42 -4.10 -7.68 5.64
C LEU A 42 -3.44 -9.02 5.37
N GLU A 43 -3.53 -9.92 6.33
CA GLU A 43 -3.11 -11.31 6.18
C GLU A 43 -4.25 -12.23 6.62
N ASN A 44 -4.68 -13.10 5.71
CA ASN A 44 -5.76 -14.06 6.01
C ASN A 44 -5.19 -15.34 6.66
N PRO A 45 -6.06 -16.24 7.19
CA PRO A 45 -5.62 -17.49 7.83
C PRO A 45 -4.78 -18.41 6.94
N LYS A 46 -4.85 -18.25 5.60
CA LYS A 46 -4.04 -18.99 4.63
C LYS A 46 -2.72 -18.29 4.31
N GLN A 47 -2.39 -17.21 5.06
CA GLN A 47 -1.19 -16.38 4.88
C GLN A 47 -1.16 -15.61 3.54
N ASN A 48 -2.30 -15.49 2.85
CA ASN A 48 -2.39 -14.60 1.70
C ASN A 48 -2.44 -13.15 2.18
N LYS A 49 -1.65 -12.31 1.53
CA LYS A 49 -1.47 -10.90 1.90
C LYS A 49 -2.10 -9.98 0.88
N LEU A 50 -2.66 -8.88 1.37
CA LEU A 50 -3.29 -7.84 0.58
C LEU A 50 -2.89 -6.49 1.20
N ILE A 51 -2.45 -5.54 0.38
CA ILE A 51 -2.19 -4.17 0.81
C ILE A 51 -3.45 -3.34 0.59
N LEU A 52 -3.82 -2.54 1.59
CA LEU A 52 -4.78 -1.44 1.48
C LEU A 52 -4.00 -0.13 1.58
N ASP A 53 -3.92 0.56 0.48
CA ASP A 53 -3.12 1.77 0.30
C ASP A 53 -1.61 1.60 0.60
N TYR A 54 -0.79 2.31 -0.12
CA TYR A 54 0.64 2.36 0.13
C TYR A 54 1.15 3.74 -0.31
N GLY A 55 1.09 4.67 0.60
CA GLY A 55 1.30 6.09 0.35
C GLY A 55 2.64 6.61 0.85
N LEU A 56 2.88 7.87 0.62
CA LEU A 56 3.96 8.63 1.25
C LEU A 56 3.39 9.91 1.88
N ALA A 57 3.91 10.32 3.02
CA ALA A 57 3.58 11.62 3.58
C ALA A 57 4.36 12.72 2.85
N PRO A 58 3.67 13.72 2.26
CA PRO A 58 4.31 14.79 1.52
C PRO A 58 4.93 15.85 2.45
N THR A 59 5.74 15.38 3.39
CA THR A 59 6.54 16.24 4.28
C THR A 59 7.89 16.56 3.63
N HIS A 60 8.67 17.41 4.23
CA HIS A 60 9.99 17.76 3.74
C HIS A 60 11.09 17.42 4.78
N PRO A 61 11.89 16.34 4.58
CA PRO A 61 11.77 15.32 3.53
C PRO A 61 10.50 14.47 3.68
N PRO A 62 10.07 13.78 2.61
CA PRO A 62 8.91 12.90 2.69
C PRO A 62 9.15 11.71 3.61
N LYS A 63 8.07 11.22 4.23
CA LYS A 63 8.09 9.99 5.02
C LYS A 63 7.43 8.86 4.26
N TYR A 64 7.98 7.68 4.43
CA TYR A 64 7.51 6.46 3.78
C TYR A 64 6.96 5.47 4.79
N PRO A 65 6.04 4.59 4.40
CA PRO A 65 5.66 3.46 5.23
C PRO A 65 6.85 2.50 5.39
N SER A 66 6.78 1.60 6.35
CA SER A 66 7.71 0.48 6.45
C SER A 66 7.65 -0.36 5.18
N GLU A 67 8.76 -1.00 4.82
CA GLU A 67 8.83 -1.84 3.64
C GLU A 67 7.80 -2.96 3.70
N ALA A 68 6.97 -3.03 2.66
CA ALA A 68 6.00 -4.10 2.53
C ALA A 68 6.71 -5.41 2.14
N PRO A 69 6.24 -6.57 2.63
CA PRO A 69 6.69 -7.84 2.10
C PRO A 69 6.20 -8.04 0.66
N ASN A 70 6.72 -9.06 -0.03
CA ASN A 70 6.23 -9.42 -1.35
C ASN A 70 4.71 -9.70 -1.31
N VAL A 71 3.94 -8.85 -1.98
CA VAL A 71 2.48 -8.94 -2.08
C VAL A 71 2.06 -8.91 -3.55
N LYS A 72 1.10 -9.76 -3.90
CA LYS A 72 0.59 -9.85 -5.27
C LYS A 72 -0.45 -8.79 -5.61
N ASN A 73 -1.17 -8.30 -4.61
CA ASN A 73 -2.31 -7.44 -4.81
C ASN A 73 -2.30 -6.27 -3.83
N ALA A 74 -2.63 -5.08 -4.32
CA ALA A 74 -2.85 -3.89 -3.51
C ALA A 74 -4.13 -3.18 -3.97
N ILE A 75 -4.96 -2.76 -3.03
CA ILE A 75 -6.14 -1.93 -3.29
C ILE A 75 -5.76 -0.49 -2.97
N ILE A 76 -5.98 0.39 -3.92
CA ILE A 76 -5.81 1.83 -3.74
C ILE A 76 -7.20 2.45 -3.62
N THR A 77 -7.49 2.99 -2.45
CA THR A 77 -8.82 3.53 -2.13
C THR A 77 -9.11 4.79 -2.93
N HIS A 78 -8.13 5.67 -3.06
CA HIS A 78 -8.24 6.90 -3.82
C HIS A 78 -6.87 7.48 -4.20
N SER A 79 -6.87 8.59 -4.95
CA SER A 79 -5.69 9.11 -5.63
C SER A 79 -4.84 10.10 -4.83
N HIS A 80 -5.06 10.29 -3.53
CA HIS A 80 -4.17 11.12 -2.73
C HIS A 80 -2.80 10.46 -2.52
N VAL A 81 -1.75 11.27 -2.49
CA VAL A 81 -0.36 10.81 -2.46
C VAL A 81 -0.01 10.03 -1.20
N ASP A 82 -0.65 10.35 -0.09
CA ASP A 82 -0.51 9.66 1.19
C ASP A 82 -1.20 8.27 1.22
N HIS A 83 -1.90 7.90 0.14
CA HIS A 83 -2.53 6.60 -0.07
C HIS A 83 -1.91 5.81 -1.23
N LEU A 84 -1.41 6.48 -2.26
CA LEU A 84 -0.90 5.80 -3.47
C LEU A 84 0.57 6.08 -3.78
N GLY A 85 1.20 7.02 -3.06
CA GLY A 85 2.51 7.58 -3.44
C GLY A 85 3.65 6.56 -3.53
N MET A 86 3.52 5.42 -2.86
CA MET A 86 4.52 4.34 -2.89
C MET A 86 4.09 3.13 -3.72
N ALA A 87 2.92 3.17 -4.39
CA ALA A 87 2.47 2.06 -5.21
C ALA A 87 3.40 1.72 -6.39
N PRO A 88 4.09 2.69 -7.08
CA PRO A 88 5.08 2.36 -8.09
C PRO A 88 6.20 1.45 -7.56
N TRP A 89 6.63 1.66 -6.32
CA TRP A 89 7.63 0.81 -5.67
C TRP A 89 7.16 -0.64 -5.51
N LEU A 90 5.89 -0.86 -5.11
CA LEU A 90 5.30 -2.21 -5.01
C LEU A 90 5.29 -2.92 -6.37
N CYS A 91 4.86 -2.21 -7.40
CA CYS A 91 4.76 -2.78 -8.74
C CYS A 91 6.13 -3.17 -9.30
N SER A 92 7.13 -2.32 -9.13
CA SER A 92 8.48 -2.59 -9.65
C SER A 92 9.21 -3.68 -8.89
N ASN A 93 9.02 -3.77 -7.57
CA ASN A 93 9.76 -4.75 -6.76
C ASN A 93 9.07 -6.12 -6.73
N TYR A 94 7.73 -6.17 -6.80
CA TYR A 94 6.97 -7.39 -6.55
C TYR A 94 5.99 -7.77 -7.67
N ASN A 95 5.92 -6.99 -8.76
CA ASN A 95 4.91 -7.15 -9.80
C ASN A 95 3.47 -7.13 -9.23
N THR A 96 3.25 -6.27 -8.23
CA THR A 96 1.96 -6.13 -7.56
C THR A 96 0.91 -5.63 -8.53
N THR A 97 -0.25 -6.28 -8.58
CA THR A 97 -1.43 -5.77 -9.28
C THR A 97 -2.13 -4.74 -8.41
N LEU A 98 -2.39 -3.57 -8.97
CA LEU A 98 -3.15 -2.50 -8.32
C LEU A 98 -4.64 -2.64 -8.65
N HIS A 99 -5.48 -2.54 -7.63
CA HIS A 99 -6.93 -2.58 -7.75
C HIS A 99 -7.52 -1.25 -7.29
N GLY A 100 -8.49 -0.73 -8.01
CA GLY A 100 -9.19 0.50 -7.68
C GLY A 100 -10.17 0.91 -8.75
N THR A 101 -10.71 2.12 -8.67
CA THR A 101 -11.63 2.64 -9.69
C THR A 101 -10.87 3.13 -10.92
N GLU A 102 -11.56 3.20 -12.05
CA GLU A 102 -10.98 3.77 -13.27
C GLU A 102 -10.53 5.24 -13.06
N LEU A 103 -11.29 6.00 -12.27
CA LEU A 103 -10.92 7.37 -11.94
C LEU A 103 -9.64 7.44 -11.12
N THR A 104 -9.51 6.60 -10.09
CA THR A 104 -8.29 6.50 -9.28
C THR A 104 -7.08 6.19 -10.16
N SER A 105 -7.19 5.20 -11.05
CA SER A 105 -6.11 4.83 -11.98
C SER A 105 -5.68 5.99 -12.88
N LYS A 106 -6.65 6.71 -13.46
CA LYS A 106 -6.33 7.84 -14.35
C LYS A 106 -5.64 9.00 -13.61
N ILE A 107 -6.09 9.33 -12.41
CA ILE A 107 -5.50 10.42 -11.61
C ILE A 107 -4.14 9.99 -11.06
N SER A 108 -3.91 8.71 -10.76
CA SER A 108 -2.63 8.21 -10.24
C SER A 108 -1.44 8.59 -11.11
N HIS A 109 -1.57 8.49 -12.43
CA HIS A 109 -0.52 8.89 -13.35
C HIS A 109 -0.10 10.35 -13.18
N LEU A 110 -1.08 11.24 -13.03
CA LEU A 110 -0.82 12.66 -12.78
C LEU A 110 -0.11 12.86 -11.43
N MET A 111 -0.61 12.23 -10.37
CA MET A 111 -0.07 12.36 -9.02
C MET A 111 1.37 11.85 -8.91
N TRP A 112 1.70 10.70 -9.51
CA TRP A 112 3.07 10.18 -9.50
C TRP A 112 4.03 11.03 -10.30
N ASN A 113 3.61 11.54 -11.48
CA ASN A 113 4.45 12.46 -12.25
C ASN A 113 4.71 13.79 -11.50
N ASP A 114 3.72 14.28 -10.77
CA ASP A 114 3.87 15.48 -9.94
C ASP A 114 4.82 15.21 -8.76
N CYS A 115 4.66 14.09 -8.06
CA CYS A 115 5.60 13.66 -7.02
C CYS A 115 7.04 13.58 -7.55
N TYR A 116 7.23 12.95 -8.71
CA TYR A 116 8.56 12.83 -9.33
C TYR A 116 9.16 14.18 -9.67
N LYS A 117 8.35 15.09 -10.22
CA LYS A 117 8.77 16.46 -10.52
C LYS A 117 9.16 17.23 -9.27
N ILE A 118 8.33 17.17 -8.22
CA ILE A 118 8.60 17.85 -6.94
C ILE A 118 9.89 17.29 -6.32
N SER A 119 10.09 15.98 -6.29
CA SER A 119 11.29 15.35 -5.74
C SER A 119 12.56 15.84 -6.44
N SER A 120 12.48 16.03 -7.76
CA SER A 120 13.60 16.56 -8.56
C SER A 120 13.92 18.02 -8.25
N ILE A 121 12.89 18.84 -8.00
CA ILE A 121 13.05 20.25 -7.64
C ILE A 121 13.62 20.39 -6.23
N GLU A 122 13.04 19.65 -5.28
CA GLU A 122 13.37 19.70 -3.86
C GLU A 122 14.62 18.88 -3.49
N LYS A 123 15.17 18.15 -4.46
CA LYS A 123 16.41 17.36 -4.35
C LYS A 123 16.35 16.26 -3.26
N TYR A 124 15.21 15.62 -3.08
CA TYR A 124 15.13 14.40 -2.28
C TYR A 124 14.86 13.18 -3.19
N PRO A 125 15.52 12.05 -2.99
CA PRO A 125 15.27 10.85 -3.78
C PRO A 125 13.94 10.22 -3.41
N LEU A 126 13.15 9.81 -4.42
CA LEU A 126 12.06 8.87 -4.23
C LEU A 126 12.61 7.44 -4.27
N PRO A 127 11.98 6.46 -3.58
CA PRO A 127 12.37 5.06 -3.66
C PRO A 127 12.01 4.38 -5.00
N TRP A 128 11.46 5.13 -5.95
CA TRP A 128 11.07 4.70 -7.28
C TRP A 128 11.35 5.80 -8.32
N ASP A 129 11.43 5.41 -9.59
CA ASP A 129 11.76 6.32 -10.69
C ASP A 129 10.61 6.43 -11.73
N LYS A 130 10.87 7.16 -12.81
CA LYS A 130 9.87 7.39 -13.85
C LYS A 130 9.42 6.10 -14.57
N ARG A 131 10.30 5.10 -14.68
CA ARG A 131 9.97 3.81 -15.32
C ARG A 131 9.02 3.00 -14.43
N ASP A 132 9.13 3.19 -13.11
CA ASP A 132 8.26 2.53 -12.14
C ASP A 132 6.83 3.06 -12.24
N ILE A 133 6.64 4.33 -12.66
CA ILE A 133 5.31 4.87 -12.98
C ILE A 133 4.68 4.10 -14.14
N ASP A 134 5.43 3.85 -15.21
CA ASP A 134 4.93 3.10 -16.36
C ASP A 134 4.58 1.65 -15.96
N THR A 135 5.41 1.03 -15.13
CA THR A 135 5.14 -0.30 -14.56
C THR A 135 3.85 -0.31 -13.75
N ALA A 136 3.67 0.67 -12.87
CA ALA A 136 2.47 0.79 -12.06
C ALA A 136 1.20 1.04 -12.90
N MET A 137 1.30 1.90 -13.93
CA MET A 137 0.17 2.13 -14.84
C MET A 137 -0.28 0.87 -15.59
N ASN A 138 0.66 0.00 -15.95
CA ASN A 138 0.36 -1.27 -16.61
C ASN A 138 -0.14 -2.36 -15.64
N SER A 139 -0.05 -2.13 -14.34
CA SER A 139 -0.43 -3.09 -13.30
C SER A 139 -1.86 -2.91 -12.79
N TRP A 140 -2.62 -1.96 -13.30
CA TRP A 140 -3.98 -1.70 -12.84
C TRP A 140 -5.00 -2.72 -13.33
N LYS A 141 -5.88 -3.13 -12.40
CA LYS A 141 -7.18 -3.75 -12.67
C LYS A 141 -8.27 -2.84 -12.09
N THR A 142 -9.10 -2.28 -12.95
CA THR A 142 -10.16 -1.36 -12.54
C THR A 142 -11.46 -2.08 -12.21
N HIS A 143 -12.17 -1.60 -11.20
CA HIS A 143 -13.42 -2.14 -10.72
C HIS A 143 -14.47 -1.02 -10.63
N ASN A 144 -15.72 -1.37 -10.88
CA ASN A 144 -16.85 -0.46 -10.69
C ASN A 144 -17.27 -0.45 -9.21
N PHE A 145 -17.83 0.66 -8.76
CA PHE A 145 -18.48 0.74 -7.45
C PHE A 145 -19.60 -0.31 -7.32
N GLU A 146 -19.81 -0.79 -6.11
CA GLU A 146 -20.87 -1.74 -5.74
C GLU A 146 -20.74 -3.15 -6.33
N ASN A 147 -19.74 -3.40 -7.17
CA ASN A 147 -19.48 -4.73 -7.70
C ASN A 147 -18.54 -5.50 -6.77
N GLN A 148 -19.01 -6.62 -6.25
CA GLN A 148 -18.12 -7.57 -5.58
C GLN A 148 -17.20 -8.24 -6.61
N TRP A 149 -15.94 -8.39 -6.26
CA TRP A 149 -14.97 -9.11 -7.06
C TRP A 149 -14.10 -10.01 -6.17
N ASN A 150 -13.58 -11.07 -6.75
CA ASN A 150 -12.74 -12.02 -6.05
C ASN A 150 -11.32 -11.92 -6.58
N GLN A 151 -10.36 -11.94 -5.67
CA GLN A 151 -8.96 -12.02 -6.01
C GLN A 151 -8.27 -12.97 -5.04
N ASP A 152 -7.74 -14.08 -5.57
CA ASP A 152 -7.23 -15.19 -4.78
C ASP A 152 -8.31 -15.65 -3.76
N ASP A 153 -8.00 -15.66 -2.46
CA ASP A 153 -8.94 -16.02 -1.40
C ASP A 153 -9.66 -14.81 -0.78
N TRP A 154 -9.54 -13.62 -1.41
CA TRP A 154 -10.21 -12.41 -0.98
C TRP A 154 -11.53 -12.21 -1.72
N LYS A 155 -12.58 -11.94 -0.97
CA LYS A 155 -13.86 -11.46 -1.50
C LYS A 155 -13.96 -9.99 -1.12
N LEU A 156 -13.98 -9.12 -2.11
CA LEU A 156 -13.84 -7.68 -1.97
C LEU A 156 -15.04 -6.97 -2.58
#